data_498357d97fd43ace0192e15916767c69
#
_entry.id   498357d97fd43ace0192e15916767c69
#
_cell.length_a   1.000
_cell.length_b   1.000
_cell.length_c   1.000
_cell.angle_alpha   90.00
_cell.angle_beta   90.00
_cell.angle_gamma   90.00
#
_symmetry.space_group_name_H-M   'P 1'
#
loop_
_entity.id
_entity.type
_entity.pdbx_description
1 polymer ?
#
loop_
_entity_poly.entity_id
_entity_poly.type
_entity_poly.pdbx_seq_one_letter_code
_entity_poly.pdbx_strand_id
1 'polypeptide(L)' 'MTYTITKEIKIHNDEDGWEFVFTTDEYGIVSVRDGNGPEYQTIHIPKDCIQHFIDVLEQYK' A
#
# COMPACT_ATOMS: atom_id res chain seq x y z
N MET A 1 -3.42 -27.53 3.05
CA MET A 1 -2.38 -26.60 2.57
C MET A 1 -2.97 -25.22 2.35
N THR A 2 -2.32 -24.22 2.87
CA THR A 2 -2.82 -22.84 2.78
C THR A 2 -2.09 -22.12 1.66
N TYR A 3 -2.84 -21.45 0.81
CA TYR A 3 -2.27 -20.64 -0.25
C TYR A 3 -2.43 -19.17 0.10
N THR A 4 -1.33 -18.44 0.02
CA THR A 4 -1.36 -17.00 0.19
C THR A 4 -1.45 -16.36 -1.18
N ILE A 5 -2.53 -15.64 -1.40
CA ILE A 5 -2.69 -14.89 -2.64
C ILE A 5 -2.32 -13.44 -2.32
N THR A 6 -1.21 -13.00 -2.90
CA THR A 6 -0.75 -11.63 -2.72
C THR A 6 -1.14 -10.82 -3.94
N LYS A 7 -1.87 -9.74 -3.68
CA LYS A 7 -2.20 -8.77 -4.71
C LYS A 7 -1.26 -7.59 -4.58
N GLU A 8 -0.58 -7.25 -5.66
CA GLU A 8 0.33 -6.13 -5.69
C GLU A 8 -0.16 -5.08 -6.68
N ILE A 9 -0.23 -3.84 -6.22
CA ILE A 9 -0.61 -2.70 -7.05
C ILE A 9 0.49 -1.65 -6.92
N LYS A 10 0.98 -1.18 -8.05
CA LYS A 10 2.01 -0.13 -8.08
C LYS A 10 1.44 1.15 -8.64
N ILE A 11 1.75 2.26 -7.97
CA ILE A 11 1.49 3.59 -8.51
C ILE A 11 2.84 4.18 -8.87
N HIS A 12 3.02 4.51 -10.13
CA HIS A 12 4.27 5.01 -10.67
C HIS A 12 4.08 6.40 -11.26
N ASN A 13 4.93 7.33 -10.84
CA ASN A 13 4.96 8.66 -11.44
C ASN A 13 6.00 8.68 -12.55
N ASP A 14 5.55 8.91 -13.77
CA ASP A 14 6.41 8.86 -14.94
C ASP A 14 7.42 10.01 -15.01
N GLU A 15 7.14 11.12 -14.33
CA GLU A 15 8.01 12.30 -14.40
C GLU A 15 9.26 12.16 -13.55
N ASP A 16 9.11 11.67 -12.31
CA ASP A 16 10.23 11.59 -11.36
C ASP A 16 10.61 10.16 -11.01
N GLY A 17 9.86 9.18 -11.51
CA GLY A 17 10.11 7.78 -11.23
C GLY A 17 9.70 7.33 -9.84
N TRP A 18 8.97 8.16 -9.09
CA TRP A 18 8.53 7.80 -7.75
C TRP A 18 7.49 6.68 -7.82
N GLU A 19 7.65 5.71 -6.94
CA GLU A 19 6.79 4.54 -6.96
C GLU A 19 6.30 4.18 -5.57
N PHE A 20 5.01 3.85 -5.47
CA PHE A 20 4.43 3.30 -4.26
C PHE A 20 3.93 1.88 -4.55
N VAL A 21 4.22 0.96 -3.66
CA VAL A 21 3.82 -0.43 -3.81
C VAL A 21 2.84 -0.80 -2.72
N PHE A 22 1.68 -1.29 -3.15
CA PHE A 22 0.62 -1.75 -2.25
C PHE A 22 0.55 -3.26 -2.34
N THR A 23 0.63 -3.94 -1.21
CA THR A 23 0.49 -5.40 -1.15
C THR A 23 -0.56 -5.77 -0.12
N THR A 24 -1.25 -6.87 -0.35
CA THR A 24 -2.25 -7.38 0.59
C THR A 24 -1.82 -8.77 1.03
N ASP A 25 -1.77 -9.00 2.33
CA ASP A 25 -1.43 -10.31 2.86
C ASP A 25 -2.67 -11.20 3.03
N GLU A 26 -2.45 -12.41 3.56
CA GLU A 26 -3.52 -13.40 3.75
C GLU A 26 -4.56 -12.96 4.80
N TYR A 27 -4.21 -12.03 5.67
CA TYR A 27 -5.11 -11.50 6.70
C TYR A 27 -5.86 -10.26 6.25
N GLY A 28 -5.64 -9.80 5.02
CA GLY A 28 -6.28 -8.62 4.49
C GLY A 28 -5.63 -7.31 4.94
N ILE A 29 -4.45 -7.38 5.52
CA ILE A 29 -3.69 -6.18 5.89
C ILE A 29 -3.03 -5.62 4.64
N VAL A 30 -3.27 -4.34 4.39
CA VAL A 30 -2.66 -3.64 3.26
C VAL A 30 -1.36 -3.01 3.72
N SER A 31 -0.29 -3.32 3.03
CA SER A 31 1.02 -2.72 3.28
C SER A 31 1.35 -1.75 2.18
N VAL A 32 1.77 -0.55 2.54
CA VAL A 32 2.17 0.49 1.60
C VAL A 32 3.66 0.74 1.77
N ARG A 33 4.39 0.61 0.68
CA ARG A 33 5.84 0.76 0.69
C ARG A 33 6.26 1.80 -0.35
N ASP A 34 7.20 2.67 0.04
CA ASP A 34 7.91 3.54 -0.87
C ASP A 34 8.98 2.70 -1.58
N GLY A 35 8.86 2.57 -2.88
CA GLY A 35 9.75 1.72 -3.66
C GLY A 35 11.07 2.34 -4.07
N ASN A 36 11.29 3.62 -3.78
CA ASN A 36 12.45 4.35 -4.31
C ASN A 36 13.55 4.64 -3.29
N GLY A 37 13.33 4.32 -2.02
CA GLY A 37 14.31 4.58 -0.99
C GLY A 37 15.22 3.39 -0.71
N PRO A 38 16.45 3.65 -0.23
CA PRO A 38 17.32 2.57 0.23
C PRO A 38 16.82 1.90 1.50
N GLU A 39 15.99 2.60 2.26
CA GLU A 39 15.33 2.07 3.44
C GLU A 39 13.83 2.15 3.20
N TYR A 40 13.23 1.00 2.98
CA TYR A 40 11.80 0.94 2.74
C TYR A 40 11.04 1.19 4.03
N GLN A 41 10.25 2.24 4.05
CA GLN A 41 9.30 2.43 5.12
C GLN A 41 8.00 1.79 4.71
N THR A 42 7.57 0.82 5.49
CA THR A 42 6.33 0.11 5.22
C THR A 42 5.30 0.48 6.27
N ILE A 43 4.13 0.85 5.79
CA ILE A 43 2.97 1.15 6.64
C ILE A 43 2.00 -0.01 6.49
N HIS A 44 1.54 -0.54 7.61
CA HIS A 44 0.55 -1.61 7.62
C HIS A 44 -0.82 -1.03 7.98
N ILE A 45 -1.78 -1.24 7.09
CA ILE A 45 -3.13 -0.72 7.28
C ILE A 45 -4.08 -1.90 7.51
N PRO A 46 -4.58 -2.08 8.75
CA PRO A 46 -5.56 -3.12 9.02
C PRO A 46 -6.83 -2.91 8.20
N LYS A 47 -7.48 -4.00 7.84
CA LYS A 47 -8.68 -3.96 7.02
C LYS A 47 -9.75 -3.04 7.58
N ASP A 48 -9.92 -3.04 8.91
CA ASP A 48 -10.92 -2.23 9.58
C ASP A 48 -10.63 -0.73 9.50
N CYS A 49 -9.39 -0.35 9.18
CA CYS A 49 -8.97 1.05 9.08
C CYS A 49 -8.96 1.59 7.67
N ILE A 50 -9.18 0.75 6.66
CA ILE A 50 -9.08 1.17 5.26
C ILE A 50 -10.05 2.31 4.95
N GLN A 51 -11.30 2.20 5.39
CA GLN A 51 -12.28 3.25 5.11
C GLN A 51 -11.90 4.57 5.78
N HIS A 52 -11.33 4.51 6.98
CA HIS A 52 -10.86 5.71 7.67
C HIS A 52 -9.73 6.40 6.89
N PHE A 53 -8.82 5.62 6.30
CA PHE A 53 -7.77 6.15 5.45
C PHE A 53 -8.35 6.84 4.21
N ILE A 54 -9.34 6.22 3.58
CA ILE A 54 -9.99 6.80 2.41
C ILE A 54 -10.63 8.14 2.78
N ASP A 55 -11.34 8.19 3.90
CA ASP A 55 -12.03 9.39 4.34
C ASP A 55 -11.06 10.54 4.60
N VAL A 56 -9.92 10.23 5.23
CA VAL A 56 -8.89 11.24 5.50
C VAL A 56 -8.23 11.71 4.21
N LEU A 57 -7.86 10.78 3.33
CA LEU A 57 -7.16 11.11 2.10
C LEU A 57 -8.02 11.93 1.14
N GLU A 58 -9.32 11.74 1.16
CA GLU A 58 -10.23 12.54 0.34
C GLU A 58 -10.20 14.03 0.69
N GLN A 59 -9.81 14.37 1.93
CA GLN A 59 -9.68 15.75 2.35
C GLN A 59 -8.50 16.48 1.69
N TYR A 60 -7.56 15.72 1.15
CA TYR A 60 -6.38 16.28 0.47
C TYR A 60 -6.50 16.29 -1.05
N LYS A 61 -7.64 15.92 -1.50
CA LYS A 61 -7.89 15.72 -2.93
C LYS A 61 -8.16 17.04 -3.65
#